data_f8eae643e524e5205382f0f27a93b17b
#
_entry.id   f8eae643e524e5205382f0f27a93b17b
#
_cell.length_a   1.000
_cell.length_b   1.000
_cell.length_c   1.000
_cell.angle_alpha   90.00
_cell.angle_beta   90.00
_cell.angle_gamma   90.00
#
_symmetry.space_group_name_H-M   'P 1'
#
loop_
_entity.id
_entity.type
_entity.pdbx_description
1 polymer ?
#
loop_
_entity_poly.entity_id
_entity_poly.type
_entity_poly.pdbx_seq_one_letter_code
_entity_poly.pdbx_strand_id
1 'polypeptide(L)'
;MLNWKTGGVLLGVVFFLAFALVKPIGVSTQFVILDGILWQAVDPTVITQTDEGYTSTNAYLAKSGGKYAKNAANPWNYSFVFVLAMALGAFASSAMRRSVSREERAVPAIWRANFGPSAGKRYLAAFAGGFIVLYGSRLAGGCSSGHMMSGMMQTSLSAYIFVAGAFLAAIPLAMYLYKREA
;
A
#
# COMPACT_ATOMS: atom_id res chain seq x y z
N MET A 1 -18.47 5.80 -17.83
CA MET A 1 -17.16 5.76 -17.16
C MET A 1 -16.79 7.16 -16.70
N LEU A 2 -16.27 7.32 -15.48
CA LEU A 2 -15.77 8.62 -15.04
C LEU A 2 -14.53 8.99 -15.87
N ASN A 3 -14.47 10.25 -16.30
CA ASN A 3 -13.27 10.81 -16.90
C ASN A 3 -12.14 10.80 -15.85
N TRP A 4 -10.89 10.65 -16.27
CA TRP A 4 -9.74 10.63 -15.37
C TRP A 4 -9.63 11.90 -14.50
N LYS A 5 -10.03 13.07 -15.01
CA LYS A 5 -10.08 14.32 -14.26
C LYS A 5 -11.12 14.27 -13.13
N THR A 6 -12.35 13.86 -13.44
CA THR A 6 -13.42 13.72 -12.45
C THR A 6 -13.09 12.64 -11.43
N GLY A 7 -12.53 11.51 -11.88
CA GLY A 7 -12.07 10.44 -10.99
C GLY A 7 -10.96 10.89 -10.04
N GLY A 8 -9.99 11.67 -10.53
CA GLY A 8 -8.92 12.23 -9.71
C GLY A 8 -9.42 13.22 -8.66
N VAL A 9 -10.33 14.12 -9.02
CA VAL A 9 -10.94 15.07 -8.08
C VAL A 9 -11.73 14.33 -6.99
N LEU A 10 -12.59 13.38 -7.38
CA LEU A 10 -13.36 12.59 -6.42
C LEU A 10 -12.47 11.81 -5.46
N LEU A 11 -11.41 11.18 -5.98
CA LEU A 11 -10.45 10.47 -5.15
C LEU A 11 -9.78 11.42 -4.16
N GLY A 12 -9.34 12.59 -4.61
CA GLY A 12 -8.74 13.62 -3.76
C GLY A 12 -9.67 14.09 -2.66
N VAL A 13 -10.95 14.36 -2.99
CA VAL A 13 -11.96 14.76 -2.01
C VAL A 13 -12.21 13.66 -0.98
N VAL A 14 -12.35 12.40 -1.40
CA VAL A 14 -12.55 11.28 -0.48
C VAL A 14 -11.35 11.12 0.47
N PHE A 15 -10.12 11.23 -0.05
CA PHE A 15 -8.92 11.18 0.78
C PHE A 15 -8.83 12.33 1.76
N PHE A 16 -9.14 13.54 1.31
CA PHE A 16 -9.18 14.73 2.17
C PHE A 16 -10.20 14.57 3.31
N LEU A 17 -11.39 14.11 3.00
CA LEU A 17 -12.43 13.86 4.01
C LEU A 17 -12.01 12.75 4.98
N ALA A 18 -11.44 11.65 4.50
CA ALA A 18 -10.94 10.58 5.37
C ALA A 18 -9.83 11.07 6.32
N PHE A 19 -8.93 11.93 5.82
CA PHE A 19 -7.90 12.56 6.62
C PHE A 19 -8.48 13.54 7.66
N ALA A 20 -9.37 14.43 7.23
CA ALA A 20 -9.91 15.51 8.07
C ALA A 20 -10.87 14.98 9.16
N LEU A 21 -11.68 13.97 8.83
CA LEU A 21 -12.73 13.47 9.74
C LEU A 21 -12.25 12.36 10.67
N VAL A 22 -11.20 11.60 10.28
CA VAL A 22 -10.79 10.42 11.05
C VAL A 22 -9.32 10.49 11.43
N LYS A 23 -8.41 10.22 10.51
CA LYS A 23 -6.95 10.29 10.72
C LYS A 23 -6.16 10.07 9.43
N PRO A 24 -4.84 10.41 9.45
CA PRO A 24 -3.92 10.08 8.36
C PRO A 24 -3.90 8.58 8.02
N ILE A 25 -3.77 8.30 6.73
CA ILE A 25 -3.81 6.94 6.19
C ILE A 25 -2.39 6.42 5.99
N GLY A 26 -2.17 5.14 6.33
CA GLY A 26 -0.91 4.43 6.06
C GLY A 26 -1.19 2.97 5.78
N VAL A 27 -1.02 2.55 4.52
CA VAL A 27 -1.37 1.20 4.06
C VAL A 27 -0.30 0.17 4.40
N SER A 28 0.99 0.48 4.15
CA SER A 28 2.07 -0.51 4.30
C SER A 28 2.27 -1.02 5.73
N THR A 29 1.90 -0.25 6.74
CA THR A 29 1.95 -0.68 8.14
C THR A 29 0.95 -1.81 8.42
N GLN A 30 -0.15 -1.88 7.64
CA GLN A 30 -1.15 -2.92 7.83
C GLN A 30 -0.65 -4.31 7.41
N PHE A 31 0.33 -4.41 6.51
CA PHE A 31 1.01 -5.67 6.20
C PHE A 31 1.83 -6.16 7.40
N VAL A 32 2.56 -5.25 8.09
CA VAL A 32 3.28 -5.60 9.32
C VAL A 32 2.34 -6.02 10.44
N ILE A 33 1.18 -5.38 10.54
CA ILE A 33 0.16 -5.75 11.52
C ILE A 33 -0.41 -7.14 11.18
N LEU A 34 -0.66 -7.41 9.90
CA LEU A 34 -1.10 -8.73 9.44
C LEU A 34 -0.05 -9.82 9.77
N ASP A 35 1.22 -9.54 9.49
CA ASP A 35 2.33 -10.44 9.86
C ASP A 35 2.36 -10.68 11.37
N GLY A 36 2.17 -9.64 12.18
CA GLY A 36 2.07 -9.75 13.64
C GLY A 36 0.90 -10.61 14.10
N ILE A 37 -0.27 -10.49 13.45
CA ILE A 37 -1.45 -11.32 13.72
C ILE A 37 -1.17 -12.79 13.40
N LEU A 38 -0.60 -13.05 12.21
CA LEU A 38 -0.25 -14.40 11.78
C LEU A 38 0.80 -15.02 12.68
N TRP A 39 1.80 -14.24 13.10
CA TRP A 39 2.83 -14.73 14.01
C TRP A 39 2.27 -15.04 15.39
N GLN A 40 1.42 -14.18 15.93
CA GLN A 40 0.76 -14.42 17.22
C GLN A 40 -0.14 -15.67 17.21
N ALA A 41 -0.71 -16.02 16.04
CA ALA A 41 -1.48 -17.25 15.90
C ALA A 41 -0.60 -18.52 15.98
N VAL A 42 0.70 -18.41 15.63
CA VAL A 42 1.68 -19.51 15.71
C VAL A 42 2.37 -19.52 17.09
N ASP A 43 2.72 -18.34 17.59
CA ASP A 43 3.39 -18.15 18.87
C ASP A 43 2.68 -17.05 19.69
N PRO A 44 1.81 -17.42 20.64
CA PRO A 44 1.07 -16.49 21.47
C PRO A 44 1.93 -15.58 22.34
N THR A 45 3.23 -15.91 22.54
CA THR A 45 4.14 -15.14 23.39
C THR A 45 4.73 -13.89 22.69
N VAL A 46 4.55 -13.78 21.38
CA VAL A 46 5.11 -12.69 20.57
C VAL A 46 4.56 -11.33 20.98
N ILE A 47 3.28 -11.26 21.33
CA ILE A 47 2.64 -10.02 21.80
C ILE A 47 2.11 -10.25 23.20
N THR A 48 2.61 -9.47 24.13
CA THR A 48 2.21 -9.53 25.54
C THR A 48 1.59 -8.20 25.98
N GLN A 49 0.56 -8.31 26.80
CA GLN A 49 -0.03 -7.15 27.47
C GLN A 49 0.67 -6.94 28.79
N THR A 50 1.12 -5.71 29.02
CA THR A 50 1.74 -5.25 30.27
C THR A 50 0.90 -4.15 30.88
N ASP A 51 1.16 -3.79 32.13
CA ASP A 51 0.45 -2.70 32.83
C ASP A 51 0.56 -1.36 32.10
N GLU A 52 1.66 -1.15 31.36
CA GLU A 52 1.91 0.05 30.55
C GLU A 52 1.33 -0.02 29.12
N GLY A 53 0.79 -1.18 28.70
CA GLY A 53 0.20 -1.38 27.37
C GLY A 53 0.61 -2.69 26.71
N TYR A 54 0.79 -2.65 25.39
CA TYR A 54 1.20 -3.81 24.60
C TYR A 54 2.68 -3.73 24.23
N THR A 55 3.39 -4.84 24.38
CA THR A 55 4.77 -5.00 23.94
C THR A 55 4.94 -6.26 23.10
N SER A 56 6.11 -6.45 22.50
CA SER A 56 6.43 -7.60 21.67
C SER A 56 7.88 -8.01 21.86
N THR A 57 8.16 -9.30 21.77
CA THR A 57 9.53 -9.84 21.65
C THR A 57 10.18 -9.41 20.34
N ASN A 58 9.38 -9.07 19.31
CA ASN A 58 9.87 -8.52 18.06
C ASN A 58 10.09 -7.00 18.19
N ALA A 59 11.35 -6.56 18.03
CA ALA A 59 11.76 -5.17 18.16
C ALA A 59 11.00 -4.20 17.22
N TYR A 60 10.54 -4.67 16.05
CA TYR A 60 9.76 -3.86 15.13
C TYR A 60 8.31 -3.65 15.62
N LEU A 61 7.67 -4.69 16.15
CA LEU A 61 6.32 -4.59 16.72
C LEU A 61 6.31 -3.77 18.02
N ALA A 62 7.40 -3.80 18.76
CA ALA A 62 7.58 -2.99 20.00
C ALA A 62 7.82 -1.51 19.72
N LYS A 63 8.13 -1.09 18.47
CA LYS A 63 8.34 0.32 18.14
C LYS A 63 7.14 1.21 18.48
N SER A 64 7.43 2.49 18.67
CA SER A 64 6.42 3.52 18.95
C SER A 64 5.56 3.22 20.19
N GLY A 65 6.20 2.75 21.27
CA GLY A 65 5.50 2.41 22.50
C GLY A 65 4.52 1.24 22.35
N GLY A 66 4.88 0.23 21.56
CA GLY A 66 4.06 -0.96 21.35
C GLY A 66 2.81 -0.73 20.46
N LYS A 67 2.73 0.39 19.75
CA LYS A 67 1.57 0.71 18.89
C LYS A 67 1.27 -0.37 17.87
N TYR A 68 2.31 -0.98 17.28
CA TYR A 68 2.10 -2.05 16.29
C TYR A 68 1.65 -3.34 16.95
N ALA A 69 2.21 -3.68 18.11
CA ALA A 69 1.77 -4.81 18.92
C ALA A 69 0.30 -4.65 19.35
N LYS A 70 -0.10 -3.46 19.83
CA LYS A 70 -1.50 -3.13 20.16
C LYS A 70 -2.44 -3.32 18.96
N ASN A 71 -2.03 -2.86 17.78
CA ASN A 71 -2.86 -2.98 16.59
C ASN A 71 -2.94 -4.43 16.07
N ALA A 72 -1.91 -5.24 16.29
CA ALA A 72 -1.95 -6.67 15.96
C ALA A 72 -2.83 -7.45 16.94
N ALA A 73 -2.76 -7.13 18.24
CA ALA A 73 -3.67 -7.69 19.24
C ALA A 73 -5.14 -7.29 19.01
N ASN A 74 -5.39 -6.10 18.45
CA ASN A 74 -6.72 -5.57 18.17
C ASN A 74 -6.83 -5.14 16.70
N PRO A 75 -7.02 -6.09 15.77
CA PRO A 75 -6.95 -5.82 14.33
C PRO A 75 -8.11 -4.96 13.80
N TRP A 76 -9.25 -4.95 14.47
CA TRP A 76 -10.43 -4.16 14.08
C TRP A 76 -10.25 -2.66 14.36
N ASN A 77 -9.17 -2.10 13.82
CA ASN A 77 -8.92 -0.67 13.87
C ASN A 77 -9.19 -0.02 12.50
N TYR A 78 -9.43 1.29 12.50
CA TYR A 78 -9.75 2.06 11.29
C TYR A 78 -8.81 1.79 10.12
N SER A 79 -7.50 1.74 10.35
CA SER A 79 -6.53 1.60 9.25
C SER A 79 -6.57 0.22 8.61
N PHE A 80 -6.81 -0.83 9.39
CA PHE A 80 -6.94 -2.19 8.87
C PHE A 80 -8.25 -2.35 8.10
N VAL A 81 -9.36 -1.89 8.68
CA VAL A 81 -10.68 -1.88 8.02
C VAL A 81 -10.64 -1.05 6.74
N PHE A 82 -9.94 0.08 6.74
CA PHE A 82 -9.75 0.91 5.55
C PHE A 82 -9.07 0.14 4.40
N VAL A 83 -8.02 -0.64 4.67
CA VAL A 83 -7.34 -1.45 3.65
C VAL A 83 -8.26 -2.54 3.11
N LEU A 84 -9.03 -3.20 3.97
CA LEU A 84 -10.03 -4.18 3.53
C LEU A 84 -11.12 -3.53 2.67
N ALA A 85 -11.61 -2.37 3.09
CA ALA A 85 -12.61 -1.60 2.34
C ALA A 85 -12.08 -1.15 0.96
N MET A 86 -10.80 -0.78 0.86
CA MET A 86 -10.17 -0.49 -0.44
C MET A 86 -10.19 -1.70 -1.38
N ALA A 87 -9.85 -2.87 -0.88
CA ALA A 87 -9.88 -4.10 -1.68
C ALA A 87 -11.30 -4.44 -2.15
N LEU A 88 -12.28 -4.32 -1.26
CA LEU A 88 -13.70 -4.52 -1.60
C LEU A 88 -14.21 -3.48 -2.60
N GLY A 89 -13.84 -2.21 -2.44
CA GLY A 89 -14.19 -1.13 -3.37
C GLY A 89 -13.59 -1.35 -4.76
N ALA A 90 -12.33 -1.77 -4.84
CA ALA A 90 -11.67 -2.12 -6.10
C ALA A 90 -12.35 -3.32 -6.78
N PHE A 91 -12.71 -4.34 -6.01
CA PHE A 91 -13.45 -5.50 -6.51
C PHE A 91 -14.83 -5.10 -7.04
N ALA A 92 -15.61 -4.34 -6.28
CA ALA A 92 -16.93 -3.85 -6.68
C ALA A 92 -16.84 -3.00 -7.95
N SER A 93 -15.89 -2.06 -8.02
CA SER A 93 -15.66 -1.23 -9.20
C SER A 93 -15.29 -2.09 -10.43
N SER A 94 -14.44 -3.09 -10.26
CA SER A 94 -14.07 -4.01 -11.34
C SER A 94 -15.26 -4.87 -11.80
N ALA A 95 -16.09 -5.35 -10.88
CA ALA A 95 -17.28 -6.13 -11.20
C ALA A 95 -18.32 -5.30 -11.97
N MET A 96 -18.51 -4.05 -11.58
CA MET A 96 -19.44 -3.12 -12.27
C MET A 96 -18.96 -2.76 -13.70
N ARG A 97 -17.67 -2.68 -13.91
CA ARG A 97 -17.11 -2.20 -15.18
C ARG A 97 -17.28 -3.16 -16.35
N ARG A 98 -17.32 -4.45 -16.13
CA ARG A 98 -17.46 -5.55 -17.15
C ARG A 98 -16.67 -5.40 -18.48
N SER A 99 -15.86 -4.35 -18.63
CA SER A 99 -15.33 -3.86 -19.90
C SER A 99 -13.91 -4.34 -20.23
N VAL A 100 -13.25 -5.04 -19.31
CA VAL A 100 -11.85 -5.50 -19.51
C VAL A 100 -11.84 -6.99 -19.79
N SER A 101 -11.30 -7.39 -20.95
CA SER A 101 -11.17 -8.78 -21.31
C SER A 101 -10.31 -9.55 -20.29
N ARG A 102 -10.52 -10.86 -20.18
CA ARG A 102 -9.74 -11.71 -19.28
C ARG A 102 -8.26 -11.72 -19.65
N GLU A 103 -7.97 -11.65 -20.94
CA GLU A 103 -6.60 -11.58 -21.45
C GLU A 103 -5.90 -10.28 -21.07
N GLU A 104 -6.59 -9.16 -21.21
CA GLU A 104 -6.07 -7.84 -20.83
C GLU A 104 -5.79 -7.74 -19.32
N ARG A 105 -6.60 -8.38 -18.48
CA ARG A 105 -6.34 -8.47 -17.04
C ARG A 105 -5.10 -9.29 -16.72
N ALA A 106 -4.89 -10.39 -17.44
CA ALA A 106 -3.74 -11.26 -17.22
C ALA A 106 -2.44 -10.65 -17.76
N VAL A 107 -2.46 -10.12 -18.98
CA VAL A 107 -1.28 -9.56 -19.66
C VAL A 107 -1.68 -8.28 -20.43
N PRO A 108 -1.60 -7.09 -19.83
CA PRO A 108 -1.88 -5.82 -20.49
C PRO A 108 -1.05 -5.62 -21.76
N ALA A 109 -1.59 -4.87 -22.73
CA ALA A 109 -0.97 -4.64 -24.02
C ALA A 109 0.45 -4.07 -23.89
N ILE A 110 0.65 -3.09 -23.04
CA ILE A 110 1.98 -2.48 -22.79
C ILE A 110 3.01 -3.49 -22.23
N TRP A 111 2.58 -4.40 -21.36
CA TRP A 111 3.47 -5.47 -20.88
C TRP A 111 3.84 -6.41 -22.03
N ARG A 112 2.85 -6.82 -22.80
CA ARG A 112 3.03 -7.74 -23.94
C ARG A 112 4.00 -7.19 -24.97
N ALA A 113 3.92 -5.89 -25.25
CA ALA A 113 4.80 -5.20 -26.20
C ALA A 113 6.27 -5.18 -25.76
N ASN A 114 6.53 -5.10 -24.45
CA ASN A 114 7.90 -4.97 -23.93
C ASN A 114 8.49 -6.29 -23.40
N PHE A 115 7.69 -7.20 -22.85
CA PHE A 115 8.16 -8.41 -22.14
C PHE A 115 7.56 -9.71 -22.68
N GLY A 116 6.66 -9.62 -23.67
CA GLY A 116 5.99 -10.77 -24.28
C GLY A 116 4.72 -11.24 -23.54
N PRO A 117 4.05 -12.27 -24.06
CA PRO A 117 2.70 -12.66 -23.64
C PRO A 117 2.62 -13.53 -22.38
N SER A 118 3.74 -13.81 -21.73
CA SER A 118 3.77 -14.73 -20.57
C SER A 118 3.19 -14.10 -19.30
N ALA A 119 2.03 -14.61 -18.86
CA ALA A 119 1.42 -14.22 -17.59
C ALA A 119 2.27 -14.59 -16.36
N GLY A 120 2.95 -15.75 -16.40
CA GLY A 120 3.82 -16.19 -15.30
C GLY A 120 4.98 -15.22 -15.06
N LYS A 121 5.65 -14.76 -16.13
CA LYS A 121 6.71 -13.75 -16.03
C LYS A 121 6.19 -12.45 -15.43
N ARG A 122 4.99 -12.02 -15.84
CA ARG A 122 4.36 -10.82 -15.31
C ARG A 122 4.05 -10.94 -13.82
N TYR A 123 3.48 -12.06 -13.39
CA TYR A 123 3.17 -12.25 -11.96
C TYR A 123 4.43 -12.33 -11.10
N LEU A 124 5.47 -13.00 -11.58
CA LEU A 124 6.76 -13.04 -10.89
C LEU A 124 7.39 -11.65 -10.78
N ALA A 125 7.39 -10.88 -11.86
CA ALA A 125 7.90 -9.51 -11.86
C ALA A 125 7.07 -8.58 -10.95
N ALA A 126 5.74 -8.73 -10.94
CA ALA A 126 4.85 -7.98 -10.05
C ALA A 126 5.11 -8.33 -8.57
N PHE A 127 5.31 -9.61 -8.26
CA PHE A 127 5.66 -10.05 -6.91
C PHE A 127 7.00 -9.49 -6.46
N ALA A 128 8.04 -9.65 -7.28
CA ALA A 128 9.38 -9.13 -6.97
C ALA A 128 9.39 -7.59 -6.83
N GLY A 129 8.69 -6.89 -7.73
CA GLY A 129 8.52 -5.44 -7.65
C GLY A 129 7.79 -5.00 -6.38
N GLY A 130 6.70 -5.69 -6.02
CA GLY A 130 5.96 -5.45 -4.79
C GLY A 130 6.80 -5.66 -3.54
N PHE A 131 7.63 -6.71 -3.52
CA PHE A 131 8.57 -6.97 -2.43
C PHE A 131 9.59 -5.84 -2.26
N ILE A 132 10.21 -5.40 -3.37
CA ILE A 132 11.20 -4.29 -3.35
C ILE A 132 10.54 -3.00 -2.87
N VAL A 133 9.35 -2.68 -3.35
CA VAL A 133 8.58 -1.48 -2.93
C VAL A 133 8.24 -1.53 -1.45
N LEU A 134 7.80 -2.68 -0.95
CA LEU A 134 7.49 -2.83 0.48
C LEU A 134 8.75 -2.70 1.34
N TYR A 135 9.85 -3.33 0.93
CA TYR A 135 11.14 -3.22 1.61
C TYR A 135 11.62 -1.76 1.65
N GLY A 136 11.62 -1.07 0.51
CA GLY A 136 11.97 0.34 0.43
C GLY A 136 11.08 1.23 1.31
N SER A 137 9.79 0.94 1.39
CA SER A 137 8.87 1.67 2.27
C SER A 137 9.18 1.48 3.76
N ARG A 138 9.75 0.32 4.14
CA ARG A 138 10.19 0.08 5.53
C ARG A 138 11.46 0.84 5.85
N LEU A 139 12.40 0.92 4.91
CA LEU A 139 13.61 1.75 5.07
C LEU A 139 13.29 3.25 5.16
N ALA A 140 12.38 3.73 4.33
CA ALA A 140 11.95 5.13 4.31
C ALA A 140 11.04 5.53 5.50
N GLY A 141 10.63 4.58 6.35
CA GLY A 141 9.73 4.83 7.47
C GLY A 141 8.26 5.03 7.07
N GLY A 142 7.89 4.81 5.81
CA GLY A 142 6.53 4.91 5.32
C GLY A 142 6.43 4.68 3.81
N CYS A 143 5.23 4.41 3.32
CA CYS A 143 4.95 4.17 1.91
C CYS A 143 4.38 5.44 1.23
N SER A 144 4.04 5.32 -0.06
CA SER A 144 3.40 6.41 -0.81
C SER A 144 2.11 6.92 -0.14
N SER A 145 1.26 6.05 0.42
CA SER A 145 0.06 6.50 1.14
C SER A 145 0.39 7.27 2.43
N GLY A 146 1.45 6.88 3.13
CA GLY A 146 1.90 7.58 4.34
C GLY A 146 2.61 8.91 4.04
N HIS A 147 3.57 8.91 3.12
CA HIS A 147 4.32 10.12 2.76
C HIS A 147 3.58 10.99 1.74
N MET A 148 3.24 10.46 0.54
CA MET A 148 2.67 11.28 -0.51
C MET A 148 1.26 11.75 -0.19
N MET A 149 0.37 10.88 0.29
CA MET A 149 -1.01 11.26 0.56
C MET A 149 -1.14 11.92 1.92
N SER A 150 -0.86 11.21 3.00
CA SER A 150 -1.05 11.76 4.35
C SER A 150 0.03 12.77 4.76
N GLY A 151 1.28 12.54 4.39
CA GLY A 151 2.40 13.42 4.77
C GLY A 151 2.36 14.76 4.06
N MET A 152 2.03 14.79 2.76
CA MET A 152 1.89 16.04 2.03
C MET A 152 0.66 16.84 2.48
N MET A 153 -0.45 16.19 2.85
CA MET A 153 -1.60 16.86 3.48
C MET A 153 -1.26 17.51 4.82
N GLN A 154 -0.24 16.96 5.51
CA GLN A 154 0.29 17.51 6.76
C GLN A 154 1.46 18.49 6.53
N THR A 155 1.75 18.84 5.29
CA THR A 155 2.89 19.71 4.90
C THR A 155 4.24 19.25 5.44
N SER A 156 4.43 17.94 5.62
CA SER A 156 5.65 17.35 6.14
C SER A 156 6.80 17.45 5.12
N LEU A 157 7.93 18.04 5.52
CA LEU A 157 9.12 18.16 4.66
C LEU A 157 9.62 16.79 4.18
N SER A 158 9.60 15.78 5.06
CA SER A 158 10.00 14.41 4.71
C SER A 158 9.13 13.81 3.59
N ALA A 159 7.86 14.20 3.52
CA ALA A 159 6.95 13.77 2.47
C ALA A 159 7.37 14.33 1.10
N TYR A 160 7.71 15.60 1.02
CA TYR A 160 8.17 16.23 -0.23
C TYR A 160 9.49 15.63 -0.71
N ILE A 161 10.45 15.40 0.20
CA ILE A 161 11.72 14.74 -0.13
C ILE A 161 11.48 13.31 -0.63
N PHE A 162 10.61 12.56 0.04
CA PHE A 162 10.22 11.21 -0.39
C PHE A 162 9.63 11.21 -1.80
N VAL A 163 8.70 12.12 -2.09
CA VAL A 163 8.06 12.26 -3.41
C VAL A 163 9.09 12.57 -4.48
N ALA A 164 9.96 13.55 -4.24
CA ALA A 164 11.02 13.91 -5.18
C ALA A 164 11.92 12.71 -5.49
N GLY A 165 12.42 12.02 -4.48
CA GLY A 165 13.27 10.82 -4.64
C GLY A 165 12.56 9.68 -5.37
N ALA A 166 11.29 9.42 -5.03
CA ALA A 166 10.50 8.37 -5.65
C ALA A 166 10.29 8.62 -7.15
N PHE A 167 9.94 9.84 -7.55
CA PHE A 167 9.74 10.18 -8.96
C PHE A 167 11.03 10.29 -9.75
N LEU A 168 12.12 10.80 -9.16
CA LEU A 168 13.44 10.82 -9.78
C LEU A 168 13.96 9.41 -10.12
N ALA A 169 13.60 8.41 -9.34
CA ALA A 169 13.94 7.01 -9.63
C ALA A 169 12.92 6.33 -10.55
N ALA A 170 11.61 6.51 -10.27
CA ALA A 170 10.56 5.76 -10.95
C ALA A 170 10.37 6.18 -12.42
N ILE A 171 10.46 7.47 -12.74
CA ILE A 171 10.24 7.95 -14.11
C ILE A 171 11.31 7.43 -15.08
N PRO A 172 12.63 7.59 -14.83
CA PRO A 172 13.63 7.04 -15.73
C PRO A 172 13.56 5.52 -15.86
N LEU A 173 13.28 4.81 -14.75
CA LEU A 173 13.13 3.37 -14.77
C LEU A 173 11.93 2.94 -15.60
N ALA A 174 10.79 3.59 -15.45
CA ALA A 174 9.60 3.30 -16.25
C ALA A 174 9.85 3.55 -17.75
N MET A 175 10.48 4.67 -18.09
CA MET A 175 10.87 5.00 -19.48
C MET A 175 11.86 3.97 -20.04
N TYR A 176 12.77 3.46 -19.24
CA TYR A 176 13.70 2.42 -19.67
C TYR A 176 13.02 1.06 -19.89
N LEU A 177 12.14 0.64 -18.97
CA LEU A 177 11.46 -0.65 -19.03
C LEU A 177 10.37 -0.71 -20.08
N TYR A 178 9.64 0.38 -20.31
CA TYR A 178 8.49 0.45 -21.20
C TYR A 178 8.78 1.35 -22.41
N LYS A 179 9.86 1.01 -23.15
CA LYS A 179 10.28 1.77 -24.33
C LYS A 179 9.35 1.61 -25.54
N ARG A 180 8.63 0.49 -25.61
CA ARG A 180 7.71 0.20 -26.72
C ARG A 180 6.30 0.60 -26.31
N GLU A 181 5.67 1.42 -27.14
CA GLU A 181 4.26 1.74 -27.01
C GLU A 181 3.42 0.53 -27.42
N ALA A 182 2.24 0.38 -26.80
CA ALA A 182 1.31 -0.69 -27.10
C ALA A 182 0.27 -0.26 -28.14
#